data_f4e31dded258d2a98d4a5e6b2e47c675
#
_entry.id   f4e31dded258d2a98d4a5e6b2e47c675
#
_cell.length_a   1.000
_cell.length_b   1.000
_cell.length_c   1.000
_cell.angle_alpha   90.00
_cell.angle_beta   90.00
_cell.angle_gamma   90.00
#
_symmetry.space_group_name_H-M   'P 1'
#
loop_
_entity.id
_entity.type
_entity.pdbx_description
1 polymer ?
#
loop_
_entity_poly.entity_id
_entity_poly.type
_entity_poly.pdbx_seq_one_letter_code
_entity_poly.pdbx_strand_id
1 'polypeptide(L)'
;MLDILLVDDEPDFRSIVGDALRDAGHRVTLAANGAEGLTLISSNVFDVMLCDIRLPRIDGLTLFRRVRQESPGTDVILITAHAAVADAVAALKEGAYDYITKPFDIDEIILQMERIGVQRALKRELEQARAELSQRKGTNGTRAIIGRSPPMLRLSDRVETIAQSDAPVLITGESGTGKELIARTLHERSARAAKPFIAVNCAAFPETLLEAELFGHERGAFTGAVKRRDGRFKAADGGTLLLDEVAEVPLPAQAKLLRVLQEGTVEPLGTNEITRVDVRIISATHRNLRERIREGKFREDLYYRLNVLDIEIPPLRERRGDLPLLLQYFLNKFTPPGKTASTVSPRAWAVLSQYAFPGNVREFAHAIEHAVVLAGGGEIDVEHLPAGITGTLDGTTSSPGGNLRSLAAAMKEFEHEYLLRALAQSNGKKMKAAEILGISRKNLWEKLRLHGIAAESEAEE
;
A
#
# COMPACT_ATOMS: atom_id res chain seq x y z
N MET A 1 16.60 6.31 -26.05
CA MET A 1 17.42 7.08 -25.08
C MET A 1 17.24 6.43 -23.71
N LEU A 2 18.33 5.97 -23.08
CA LEU A 2 18.37 5.33 -21.77
C LEU A 2 19.10 6.24 -20.78
N ASP A 3 18.76 6.15 -19.50
CA ASP A 3 19.50 6.74 -18.38
C ASP A 3 20.47 5.67 -17.84
N ILE A 4 21.78 5.86 -18.04
CA ILE A 4 22.81 4.87 -17.77
C ILE A 4 23.71 5.35 -16.64
N LEU A 5 23.97 4.50 -15.65
CA LEU A 5 25.02 4.69 -14.65
C LEU A 5 26.22 3.83 -15.03
N LEU A 6 27.38 4.45 -15.24
CA LEU A 6 28.65 3.76 -15.50
C LEU A 6 29.55 3.85 -14.27
N VAL A 7 29.89 2.71 -13.68
CA VAL A 7 30.70 2.59 -12.46
C VAL A 7 31.98 1.81 -12.79
N ASP A 8 33.09 2.47 -12.81
CA ASP A 8 34.42 1.88 -13.05
C ASP A 8 35.47 2.76 -12.36
N ASP A 9 36.56 2.23 -11.86
CA ASP A 9 37.61 3.00 -11.18
C ASP A 9 38.67 3.60 -12.14
N GLU A 10 38.73 3.10 -13.36
CA GLU A 10 39.66 3.59 -14.40
C GLU A 10 39.11 4.88 -15.03
N PRO A 11 39.80 6.06 -14.87
CA PRO A 11 39.29 7.33 -15.38
C PRO A 11 39.18 7.37 -16.90
N ASP A 12 40.21 6.83 -17.60
CA ASP A 12 40.27 6.81 -19.07
C ASP A 12 39.16 5.94 -19.66
N PHE A 13 38.91 4.79 -19.04
CA PHE A 13 37.84 3.89 -19.44
C PHE A 13 36.45 4.54 -19.25
N ARG A 14 36.20 5.16 -18.10
CA ARG A 14 34.93 5.87 -17.85
C ARG A 14 34.68 6.98 -18.86
N SER A 15 35.75 7.75 -19.24
CA SER A 15 35.63 8.83 -20.24
C SER A 15 35.26 8.26 -21.59
N ILE A 16 36.06 7.30 -22.09
CA ILE A 16 35.90 6.73 -23.43
C ILE A 16 34.52 6.06 -23.58
N VAL A 17 34.14 5.18 -22.67
CA VAL A 17 32.85 4.49 -22.72
C VAL A 17 31.68 5.45 -22.47
N GLY A 18 31.87 6.40 -21.57
CA GLY A 18 30.88 7.42 -21.28
C GLY A 18 30.59 8.32 -22.48
N ASP A 19 31.61 8.74 -23.20
CA ASP A 19 31.47 9.60 -24.39
C ASP A 19 30.85 8.82 -25.55
N ALA A 20 31.27 7.57 -25.79
CA ALA A 20 30.67 6.70 -26.80
C ALA A 20 29.16 6.45 -26.57
N LEU A 21 28.76 6.23 -25.33
CA LEU A 21 27.37 6.06 -24.99
C LEU A 21 26.53 7.35 -25.11
N ARG A 22 27.14 8.52 -24.86
CA ARG A 22 26.50 9.84 -25.10
C ARG A 22 26.35 10.10 -26.59
N ASP A 23 27.38 9.78 -27.39
CA ASP A 23 27.33 9.90 -28.86
C ASP A 23 26.28 8.98 -29.47
N ALA A 24 26.05 7.80 -28.85
CA ALA A 24 24.95 6.90 -29.19
C ALA A 24 23.56 7.39 -28.72
N GLY A 25 23.47 8.58 -28.12
CA GLY A 25 22.19 9.23 -27.75
C GLY A 25 21.63 8.82 -26.37
N HIS A 26 22.47 8.33 -25.47
CA HIS A 26 22.07 8.00 -24.10
C HIS A 26 22.45 9.09 -23.08
N ARG A 27 21.78 9.17 -21.95
CA ARG A 27 22.21 9.98 -20.80
C ARG A 27 23.09 9.14 -19.90
N VAL A 28 24.34 9.60 -19.66
CA VAL A 28 25.32 8.84 -18.90
C VAL A 28 25.78 9.61 -17.68
N THR A 29 25.59 8.99 -16.51
CA THR A 29 26.14 9.43 -15.23
C THR A 29 27.34 8.53 -14.89
N LEU A 30 28.45 9.14 -14.47
CA LEU A 30 29.69 8.44 -14.16
C LEU A 30 29.89 8.34 -12.65
N ALA A 31 30.37 7.20 -12.16
CA ALA A 31 30.81 7.00 -10.80
C ALA A 31 32.20 6.35 -10.76
N ALA A 32 33.07 6.85 -9.91
CA ALA A 32 34.47 6.40 -9.81
C ALA A 32 34.67 5.20 -8.87
N ASN A 33 33.66 4.79 -8.14
CA ASN A 33 33.70 3.66 -7.20
C ASN A 33 32.29 3.22 -6.78
N GLY A 34 32.18 2.05 -6.16
CA GLY A 34 30.91 1.49 -5.75
C GLY A 34 30.15 2.31 -4.70
N ALA A 35 30.82 3.09 -3.85
CA ALA A 35 30.18 3.94 -2.85
C ALA A 35 29.48 5.14 -3.52
N GLU A 36 30.11 5.76 -4.50
CA GLU A 36 29.53 6.82 -5.31
C GLU A 36 28.35 6.29 -6.13
N GLY A 37 28.53 5.11 -6.77
CA GLY A 37 27.46 4.42 -7.48
C GLY A 37 26.22 4.19 -6.62
N LEU A 38 26.41 3.72 -5.38
CA LEU A 38 25.31 3.50 -4.43
C LEU A 38 24.58 4.81 -4.05
N THR A 39 25.32 5.89 -3.83
CA THR A 39 24.75 7.21 -3.54
C THR A 39 23.89 7.71 -4.70
N LEU A 40 24.38 7.54 -5.93
CA LEU A 40 23.67 7.97 -7.15
C LEU A 40 22.38 7.17 -7.37
N ILE A 41 22.39 5.86 -7.11
CA ILE A 41 21.20 5.00 -7.24
C ILE A 41 20.13 5.31 -6.17
N SER A 42 20.56 5.65 -4.96
CA SER A 42 19.61 6.04 -3.92
C SER A 42 18.89 7.38 -4.20
N SER A 43 19.50 8.24 -5.03
CA SER A 43 18.97 9.57 -5.35
C SER A 43 18.38 9.70 -6.76
N ASN A 44 18.67 8.77 -7.66
CA ASN A 44 18.23 8.81 -9.06
C ASN A 44 17.74 7.45 -9.54
N VAL A 45 16.90 7.45 -10.58
CA VAL A 45 16.43 6.24 -11.24
C VAL A 45 17.21 6.07 -12.54
N PHE A 46 17.87 4.92 -12.71
CA PHE A 46 18.58 4.57 -13.92
C PHE A 46 17.90 3.40 -14.64
N ASP A 47 17.96 3.43 -15.98
CA ASP A 47 17.48 2.31 -16.80
C ASP A 47 18.49 1.15 -16.76
N VAL A 48 19.77 1.47 -16.85
CA VAL A 48 20.87 0.50 -16.90
C VAL A 48 22.00 0.93 -15.98
N MET A 49 22.63 -0.04 -15.31
CA MET A 49 23.91 0.15 -14.65
C MET A 49 24.97 -0.74 -15.31
N LEU A 50 26.03 -0.12 -15.83
CA LEU A 50 27.28 -0.78 -16.24
C LEU A 50 28.26 -0.70 -15.08
N CYS A 51 28.72 -1.82 -14.56
CA CYS A 51 29.54 -1.85 -13.34
C CYS A 51 30.71 -2.81 -13.46
N ASP A 52 31.93 -2.33 -13.22
CA ASP A 52 33.07 -3.22 -13.02
C ASP A 52 32.89 -4.05 -11.74
N ILE A 53 33.22 -5.33 -11.81
CA ILE A 53 33.20 -6.22 -10.65
C ILE A 53 34.25 -5.80 -9.62
N ARG A 54 35.44 -5.38 -10.09
CA ARG A 54 36.57 -5.02 -9.21
C ARG A 54 36.63 -3.52 -8.96
N LEU A 55 35.86 -3.07 -7.97
CA LEU A 55 35.85 -1.67 -7.56
C LEU A 55 36.48 -1.48 -6.18
N PRO A 56 37.11 -0.33 -5.92
CA PRO A 56 37.58 0.01 -4.58
C PRO A 56 36.41 0.34 -3.65
N ARG A 57 36.55 0.04 -2.34
CA ARG A 57 35.60 0.29 -1.24
C ARG A 57 34.39 -0.66 -1.23
N ILE A 58 33.57 -0.62 -2.24
CA ILE A 58 32.41 -1.51 -2.42
C ILE A 58 32.60 -2.18 -3.75
N ASP A 59 32.72 -3.52 -3.76
CA ASP A 59 32.86 -4.29 -4.99
C ASP A 59 31.56 -4.27 -5.83
N GLY A 60 31.70 -4.49 -7.14
CA GLY A 60 30.59 -4.43 -8.08
C GLY A 60 29.50 -5.46 -7.84
N LEU A 61 29.81 -6.62 -7.28
CA LEU A 61 28.81 -7.65 -6.92
C LEU A 61 27.98 -7.22 -5.71
N THR A 62 28.61 -6.62 -4.73
CA THR A 62 27.91 -6.05 -3.57
C THR A 62 27.01 -4.89 -4.01
N LEU A 63 27.50 -4.02 -4.90
CA LEU A 63 26.72 -2.94 -5.50
C LEU A 63 25.51 -3.50 -6.28
N PHE A 64 25.71 -4.52 -7.11
CA PHE A 64 24.66 -5.19 -7.85
C PHE A 64 23.54 -5.74 -6.91
N ARG A 65 23.91 -6.43 -5.83
CA ARG A 65 22.92 -6.96 -4.88
C ARG A 65 22.11 -5.86 -4.21
N ARG A 66 22.74 -4.73 -3.92
CA ARG A 66 22.05 -3.54 -3.38
C ARG A 66 21.09 -2.94 -4.38
N VAL A 67 21.51 -2.76 -5.62
CA VAL A 67 20.66 -2.24 -6.71
C VAL A 67 19.44 -3.12 -6.92
N ARG A 68 19.59 -4.44 -6.87
CA ARG A 68 18.49 -5.39 -6.95
C ARG A 68 17.44 -5.22 -5.84
N GLN A 69 17.85 -4.79 -4.66
CA GLN A 69 16.95 -4.56 -3.53
C GLN A 69 16.31 -3.17 -3.57
N GLU A 70 17.08 -2.14 -3.88
CA GLU A 70 16.66 -0.74 -3.80
C GLU A 70 16.03 -0.24 -5.12
N SER A 71 16.48 -0.75 -6.27
CA SER A 71 16.04 -0.31 -7.61
C SER A 71 15.85 -1.52 -8.56
N PRO A 72 14.88 -2.40 -8.30
CA PRO A 72 14.67 -3.65 -9.05
C PRO A 72 14.31 -3.44 -10.53
N GLY A 73 14.02 -2.21 -10.93
CA GLY A 73 13.77 -1.82 -12.32
C GLY A 73 15.02 -1.48 -13.13
N THR A 74 16.20 -1.44 -12.50
CA THR A 74 17.48 -1.14 -13.18
C THR A 74 18.11 -2.43 -13.70
N ASP A 75 18.36 -2.53 -15.00
CA ASP A 75 19.08 -3.65 -15.61
C ASP A 75 20.58 -3.49 -15.32
N VAL A 76 21.22 -4.53 -14.77
CA VAL A 76 22.63 -4.48 -14.38
C VAL A 76 23.47 -5.34 -15.32
N ILE A 77 24.46 -4.72 -15.95
CA ILE A 77 25.50 -5.40 -16.75
C ILE A 77 26.81 -5.28 -16.00
N LEU A 78 27.43 -6.43 -15.74
CA LEU A 78 28.73 -6.49 -15.05
C LEU A 78 29.86 -6.50 -16.05
N ILE A 79 30.90 -5.70 -15.80
CA ILE A 79 32.14 -5.69 -16.58
C ILE A 79 33.17 -6.50 -15.79
N THR A 80 33.86 -7.44 -16.43
CA THR A 80 34.77 -8.34 -15.73
C THR A 80 36.04 -8.62 -16.51
N ALA A 81 37.15 -8.81 -15.80
CA ALA A 81 38.35 -9.38 -16.40
C ALA A 81 38.22 -10.91 -16.52
N HIS A 82 38.98 -11.52 -17.44
CA HIS A 82 38.97 -12.96 -17.74
C HIS A 82 39.02 -13.89 -16.50
N ALA A 83 39.67 -13.45 -15.41
CA ALA A 83 39.82 -14.23 -14.18
C ALA A 83 38.59 -14.27 -13.27
N ALA A 84 37.57 -13.46 -13.51
CA ALA A 84 36.38 -13.34 -12.65
C ALA A 84 35.05 -13.74 -13.36
N VAL A 85 35.13 -14.48 -14.46
CA VAL A 85 33.94 -14.96 -15.20
C VAL A 85 33.03 -15.83 -14.34
N ALA A 86 33.58 -16.63 -13.42
CA ALA A 86 32.79 -17.48 -12.53
C ALA A 86 31.85 -16.63 -11.63
N ASP A 87 32.32 -15.50 -11.14
CA ASP A 87 31.55 -14.57 -10.31
C ASP A 87 30.45 -13.88 -11.14
N ALA A 88 30.75 -13.50 -12.38
CA ALA A 88 29.78 -12.92 -13.30
C ALA A 88 28.66 -13.92 -13.67
N VAL A 89 28.99 -15.19 -13.90
CA VAL A 89 28.01 -16.26 -14.15
C VAL A 89 27.13 -16.51 -12.90
N ALA A 90 27.70 -16.42 -11.69
CA ALA A 90 26.90 -16.51 -10.47
C ALA A 90 25.92 -15.33 -10.34
N ALA A 91 26.37 -14.11 -10.68
CA ALA A 91 25.50 -12.92 -10.69
C ALA A 91 24.36 -12.99 -11.72
N LEU A 92 24.55 -13.64 -12.88
CA LEU A 92 23.47 -13.92 -13.82
C LEU A 92 22.38 -14.79 -13.20
N LYS A 93 22.75 -15.81 -12.41
CA LYS A 93 21.79 -16.66 -11.68
C LYS A 93 21.07 -15.87 -10.58
N GLU A 94 21.72 -14.87 -10.00
CA GLU A 94 21.15 -13.93 -9.04
C GLU A 94 20.29 -12.86 -9.73
N GLY A 95 20.29 -12.79 -11.09
CA GLY A 95 19.44 -11.94 -11.94
C GLY A 95 20.12 -10.66 -12.42
N ALA A 96 21.43 -10.64 -12.59
CA ALA A 96 22.07 -9.66 -13.46
C ALA A 96 21.56 -9.82 -14.91
N TYR A 97 21.47 -8.72 -15.64
CA TYR A 97 20.99 -8.75 -17.03
C TYR A 97 21.97 -9.47 -17.94
N ASP A 98 23.25 -9.09 -17.87
CA ASP A 98 24.33 -9.70 -18.64
C ASP A 98 25.70 -9.39 -18.01
N TYR A 99 26.77 -9.90 -18.61
CA TYR A 99 28.15 -9.50 -18.30
C TYR A 99 29.00 -9.36 -19.57
N ILE A 100 30.03 -8.52 -19.51
CA ILE A 100 30.96 -8.26 -20.58
C ILE A 100 32.38 -8.50 -20.06
N THR A 101 33.20 -9.21 -20.84
CA THR A 101 34.61 -9.51 -20.47
C THR A 101 35.59 -8.55 -21.08
N LYS A 102 36.46 -7.92 -20.27
CA LYS A 102 37.59 -7.12 -20.76
C LYS A 102 38.70 -8.04 -21.35
N PRO A 103 39.30 -7.75 -22.54
CA PRO A 103 38.98 -6.63 -23.41
C PRO A 103 37.75 -6.89 -24.29
N PHE A 104 36.96 -5.86 -24.54
CA PHE A 104 35.76 -5.90 -25.40
C PHE A 104 35.81 -4.72 -26.39
N ASP A 105 34.97 -4.81 -27.40
CA ASP A 105 34.76 -3.70 -28.35
C ASP A 105 33.65 -2.77 -27.80
N ILE A 106 33.82 -1.46 -27.95
CA ILE A 106 32.80 -0.47 -27.51
C ILE A 106 31.49 -0.71 -28.26
N ASP A 107 31.55 -1.14 -29.52
CA ASP A 107 30.37 -1.48 -30.32
C ASP A 107 29.51 -2.60 -29.66
N GLU A 108 30.14 -3.50 -28.90
CA GLU A 108 29.43 -4.55 -28.16
C GLU A 108 28.55 -3.96 -27.05
N ILE A 109 29.06 -2.97 -26.32
CA ILE A 109 28.28 -2.26 -25.29
C ILE A 109 27.11 -1.49 -25.94
N ILE A 110 27.38 -0.77 -27.04
CA ILE A 110 26.35 0.01 -27.74
C ILE A 110 25.23 -0.93 -28.22
N LEU A 111 25.59 -2.06 -28.85
CA LEU A 111 24.61 -3.05 -29.29
C LEU A 111 23.75 -3.63 -28.10
N GLN A 112 24.38 -3.84 -26.97
CA GLN A 112 23.66 -4.26 -25.74
C GLN A 112 22.67 -3.18 -25.27
N MET A 113 23.09 -1.90 -25.30
CA MET A 113 22.18 -0.79 -24.92
C MET A 113 21.02 -0.66 -25.90
N GLU A 114 21.25 -0.85 -27.19
CA GLU A 114 20.17 -0.86 -28.19
C GLU A 114 19.18 -1.99 -27.95
N ARG A 115 19.64 -3.21 -27.64
CA ARG A 115 18.79 -4.36 -27.32
C ARG A 115 17.92 -4.09 -26.08
N ILE A 116 18.52 -3.55 -25.02
CA ILE A 116 17.78 -3.17 -23.81
C ILE A 116 16.77 -2.08 -24.13
N GLY A 117 17.15 -1.08 -24.91
CA GLY A 117 16.28 0.00 -25.34
C GLY A 117 15.05 -0.50 -26.10
N VAL A 118 15.25 -1.38 -27.08
CA VAL A 118 14.16 -2.01 -27.84
C VAL A 118 13.28 -2.87 -26.96
N GLN A 119 13.85 -3.70 -26.10
CA GLN A 119 13.09 -4.56 -25.17
C GLN A 119 12.24 -3.74 -24.19
N ARG A 120 12.80 -2.65 -23.66
CA ARG A 120 12.07 -1.74 -22.76
C ARG A 120 10.98 -0.95 -23.49
N ALA A 121 11.25 -0.48 -24.72
CA ALA A 121 10.24 0.18 -25.55
C ALA A 121 9.07 -0.76 -25.85
N LEU A 122 9.35 -1.98 -26.29
CA LEU A 122 8.33 -2.99 -26.57
C LEU A 122 7.52 -3.36 -25.31
N LYS A 123 8.18 -3.47 -24.14
CA LYS A 123 7.51 -3.70 -22.86
C LYS A 123 6.61 -2.53 -22.48
N ARG A 124 7.07 -1.28 -22.67
CA ARG A 124 6.25 -0.06 -22.44
C ARG A 124 5.07 0.00 -23.40
N GLU A 125 5.26 -0.28 -24.69
CA GLU A 125 4.16 -0.35 -25.68
C GLU A 125 3.15 -1.43 -25.33
N LEU A 126 3.60 -2.62 -24.93
CA LEU A 126 2.71 -3.70 -24.49
C LEU A 126 1.94 -3.31 -23.23
N GLU A 127 2.57 -2.64 -22.29
CA GLU A 127 1.93 -2.13 -21.07
C GLU A 127 0.96 -0.99 -21.39
N GLN A 128 1.30 -0.09 -22.32
CA GLN A 128 0.41 0.95 -22.82
C GLN A 128 -0.79 0.36 -23.58
N ALA A 129 -0.56 -0.58 -24.51
CA ALA A 129 -1.62 -1.26 -25.23
C ALA A 129 -2.55 -2.05 -24.28
N ARG A 130 -1.99 -2.69 -23.24
CA ARG A 130 -2.80 -3.34 -22.18
C ARG A 130 -3.57 -2.32 -21.35
N ALA A 131 -2.99 -1.17 -21.03
CA ALA A 131 -3.65 -0.09 -20.32
C ALA A 131 -4.76 0.53 -21.19
N GLU A 132 -4.53 0.73 -22.49
CA GLU A 132 -5.54 1.23 -23.45
C GLU A 132 -6.67 0.21 -23.66
N LEU A 133 -6.36 -1.08 -23.77
CA LEU A 133 -7.37 -2.15 -23.82
C LEU A 133 -8.19 -2.22 -22.52
N SER A 134 -7.55 -1.97 -21.38
CA SER A 134 -8.23 -1.85 -20.08
C SER A 134 -9.11 -0.59 -20.03
N GLN A 135 -8.64 0.54 -20.59
CA GLN A 135 -9.42 1.77 -20.70
C GLN A 135 -10.58 1.64 -21.70
N ARG A 136 -10.39 0.98 -22.86
CA ARG A 136 -11.46 0.72 -23.83
C ARG A 136 -12.53 -0.26 -23.32
N LYS A 137 -12.17 -1.21 -22.45
CA LYS A 137 -13.14 -2.01 -21.68
C LYS A 137 -13.79 -1.22 -20.54
N GLY A 138 -13.19 -0.10 -20.12
CA GLY A 138 -13.57 0.75 -18.99
C GLY A 138 -14.63 1.82 -19.27
N THR A 139 -15.29 1.85 -20.43
CA THR A 139 -16.46 2.75 -20.66
C THR A 139 -17.70 2.38 -19.84
N ASN A 140 -17.62 1.31 -19.04
CA ASN A 140 -18.64 0.93 -18.06
C ASN A 140 -18.09 0.96 -16.62
N GLY A 141 -17.31 1.98 -16.23
CA GLY A 141 -17.00 2.26 -14.82
C GLY A 141 -16.21 1.17 -14.07
N THR A 142 -15.48 0.29 -14.76
CA THR A 142 -14.72 -0.81 -14.13
C THR A 142 -13.59 -0.23 -13.30
N ARG A 143 -13.70 -0.35 -11.99
CA ARG A 143 -12.69 0.07 -11.00
C ARG A 143 -11.53 -0.91 -11.07
N ALA A 144 -10.43 -0.54 -11.76
CA ALA A 144 -9.25 -1.39 -11.89
C ALA A 144 -8.54 -1.60 -10.53
N ILE A 145 -8.05 -2.81 -10.29
CA ILE A 145 -7.11 -3.11 -9.20
C ILE A 145 -5.78 -2.43 -9.53
N ILE A 146 -5.38 -1.46 -8.72
CA ILE A 146 -4.12 -0.72 -8.91
C ILE A 146 -3.06 -1.31 -8.00
N GLY A 147 -1.95 -1.77 -8.60
CA GLY A 147 -0.78 -2.29 -7.91
C GLY A 147 0.09 -3.11 -8.85
N ARG A 148 1.41 -2.98 -8.68
CA ARG A 148 2.45 -3.73 -9.40
C ARG A 148 3.45 -4.38 -8.45
N SER A 149 3.26 -4.19 -7.16
CA SER A 149 4.08 -4.87 -6.15
C SER A 149 3.90 -6.41 -6.26
N PRO A 150 4.92 -7.21 -5.92
CA PRO A 150 4.82 -8.65 -5.99
C PRO A 150 3.62 -9.25 -5.24
N PRO A 151 3.21 -8.74 -4.05
CA PRO A 151 1.99 -9.21 -3.41
C PRO A 151 0.73 -8.93 -4.24
N MET A 152 0.63 -7.75 -4.89
CA MET A 152 -0.54 -7.39 -5.69
C MET A 152 -0.62 -8.14 -7.02
N LEU A 153 0.52 -8.47 -7.63
CA LEU A 153 0.56 -9.34 -8.81
C LEU A 153 0.04 -10.74 -8.49
N ARG A 154 0.55 -11.35 -7.40
CA ARG A 154 0.04 -12.66 -6.93
C ARG A 154 -1.45 -12.61 -6.60
N LEU A 155 -1.91 -11.53 -5.97
CA LEU A 155 -3.33 -11.32 -5.69
C LEU A 155 -4.15 -11.25 -6.99
N SER A 156 -3.66 -10.52 -8.00
CA SER A 156 -4.34 -10.38 -9.29
C SER A 156 -4.48 -11.73 -10.00
N ASP A 157 -3.42 -12.54 -10.04
CA ASP A 157 -3.43 -13.87 -10.64
C ASP A 157 -4.40 -14.80 -9.90
N ARG A 158 -4.41 -14.73 -8.55
CA ARG A 158 -5.35 -15.49 -7.73
C ARG A 158 -6.80 -15.08 -7.96
N VAL A 159 -7.08 -13.78 -8.07
CA VAL A 159 -8.41 -13.25 -8.41
C VAL A 159 -8.86 -13.76 -9.78
N GLU A 160 -7.99 -13.78 -10.79
CA GLU A 160 -8.31 -14.29 -12.13
C GLU A 160 -8.70 -15.77 -12.09
N THR A 161 -7.92 -16.58 -11.37
CA THR A 161 -8.18 -18.01 -11.21
C THR A 161 -9.49 -18.28 -10.47
N ILE A 162 -9.72 -17.58 -9.34
CA ILE A 162 -10.89 -17.76 -8.49
C ILE A 162 -12.16 -17.24 -9.17
N ALA A 163 -12.06 -16.23 -10.03
CA ALA A 163 -13.20 -15.66 -10.72
C ALA A 163 -13.95 -16.70 -11.56
N GLN A 164 -13.26 -17.68 -12.11
CA GLN A 164 -13.85 -18.74 -12.95
C GLN A 164 -14.63 -19.81 -12.16
N SER A 165 -14.56 -19.80 -10.83
CA SER A 165 -15.26 -20.74 -9.96
C SER A 165 -16.51 -20.11 -9.35
N ASP A 166 -17.59 -20.89 -9.18
CA ASP A 166 -18.80 -20.46 -8.45
C ASP A 166 -18.71 -20.73 -6.92
N ALA A 167 -17.59 -21.31 -6.45
CA ALA A 167 -17.40 -21.57 -5.04
C ALA A 167 -17.43 -20.29 -4.20
N PRO A 168 -17.89 -20.38 -2.93
CA PRO A 168 -17.82 -19.26 -1.97
C PRO A 168 -16.39 -18.75 -1.79
N VAL A 169 -16.25 -17.43 -1.70
CA VAL A 169 -14.95 -16.73 -1.53
C VAL A 169 -14.97 -15.91 -0.26
N LEU A 170 -13.94 -16.06 0.58
CA LEU A 170 -13.72 -15.22 1.75
C LEU A 170 -12.57 -14.26 1.47
N ILE A 171 -12.86 -12.95 1.49
CA ILE A 171 -11.88 -11.88 1.33
C ILE A 171 -11.53 -11.33 2.71
N THR A 172 -10.27 -11.42 3.10
CA THR A 172 -9.76 -10.87 4.35
C THR A 172 -8.78 -9.72 4.08
N GLY A 173 -8.67 -8.81 5.02
CA GLY A 173 -7.74 -7.68 4.95
C GLY A 173 -8.24 -6.50 5.78
N GLU A 174 -7.32 -5.64 6.16
CA GLU A 174 -7.61 -4.47 6.98
C GLU A 174 -8.67 -3.54 6.35
N SER A 175 -9.24 -2.67 7.18
CA SER A 175 -10.18 -1.66 6.68
C SER A 175 -9.50 -0.75 5.65
N GLY A 176 -10.22 -0.43 4.56
CA GLY A 176 -9.70 0.46 3.52
C GLY A 176 -8.70 -0.17 2.53
N THR A 177 -8.43 -1.48 2.57
CA THR A 177 -7.54 -2.18 1.60
C THR A 177 -8.14 -2.37 0.23
N GLY A 178 -9.49 -2.30 0.08
CA GLY A 178 -10.20 -2.45 -1.19
C GLY A 178 -10.95 -3.77 -1.35
N LYS A 179 -11.41 -4.41 -0.28
CA LYS A 179 -12.15 -5.69 -0.29
C LYS A 179 -13.35 -5.68 -1.24
N GLU A 180 -14.16 -4.61 -1.23
CA GLU A 180 -15.31 -4.47 -2.14
C GLU A 180 -14.87 -4.41 -3.61
N LEU A 181 -13.74 -3.75 -3.92
CA LEU A 181 -13.18 -3.68 -5.26
C LEU A 181 -12.80 -5.08 -5.78
N ILE A 182 -12.13 -5.88 -4.94
CA ILE A 182 -11.79 -7.27 -5.28
C ILE A 182 -13.06 -8.10 -5.52
N ALA A 183 -14.06 -7.97 -4.66
CA ALA A 183 -15.33 -8.69 -4.83
C ALA A 183 -16.04 -8.34 -6.16
N ARG A 184 -16.06 -7.06 -6.52
CA ARG A 184 -16.60 -6.60 -7.83
C ARG A 184 -15.80 -7.16 -8.99
N THR A 185 -14.46 -7.13 -8.90
CA THR A 185 -13.59 -7.69 -9.94
C THR A 185 -13.80 -9.19 -10.13
N LEU A 186 -13.98 -9.94 -9.03
CA LEU A 186 -14.32 -11.36 -9.09
C LEU A 186 -15.64 -11.61 -9.84
N HIS A 187 -16.66 -10.80 -9.59
CA HIS A 187 -17.93 -10.88 -10.29
C HIS A 187 -17.78 -10.53 -11.77
N GLU A 188 -17.15 -9.39 -12.08
CA GLU A 188 -16.98 -8.88 -13.45
C GLU A 188 -16.16 -9.83 -14.35
N ARG A 189 -15.28 -10.63 -13.76
CA ARG A 189 -14.45 -11.64 -14.46
C ARG A 189 -15.03 -13.05 -14.41
N SER A 190 -16.21 -13.24 -13.82
CA SER A 190 -16.87 -14.54 -13.69
C SER A 190 -17.84 -14.81 -14.84
N ALA A 191 -18.33 -16.04 -14.93
CA ALA A 191 -19.42 -16.41 -15.83
C ALA A 191 -20.72 -15.65 -15.53
N ARG A 192 -20.85 -15.03 -14.33
CA ARG A 192 -22.01 -14.26 -13.87
C ARG A 192 -21.85 -12.75 -14.09
N ALA A 193 -20.87 -12.27 -14.86
CA ALA A 193 -20.57 -10.85 -15.06
C ALA A 193 -21.75 -10.00 -15.58
N ALA A 194 -22.66 -10.61 -16.36
CA ALA A 194 -23.86 -9.95 -16.88
C ALA A 194 -25.09 -10.07 -15.94
N LYS A 195 -24.94 -10.71 -14.79
CA LYS A 195 -26.00 -10.97 -13.81
C LYS A 195 -25.94 -9.95 -12.66
N PRO A 196 -26.95 -9.89 -11.78
CA PRO A 196 -26.96 -8.94 -10.67
C PRO A 196 -25.74 -9.13 -9.74
N PHE A 197 -25.14 -7.99 -9.34
CA PHE A 197 -24.18 -7.93 -8.23
C PHE A 197 -24.79 -7.11 -7.09
N ILE A 198 -25.14 -7.78 -6.02
CA ILE A 198 -25.74 -7.14 -4.84
C ILE A 198 -24.70 -7.10 -3.73
N ALA A 199 -24.45 -5.93 -3.15
CA ALA A 199 -23.55 -5.75 -2.01
C ALA A 199 -24.36 -5.37 -0.78
N VAL A 200 -24.08 -6.02 0.36
CA VAL A 200 -24.68 -5.74 1.66
C VAL A 200 -23.57 -5.57 2.67
N ASN A 201 -23.50 -4.40 3.31
CA ASN A 201 -22.65 -4.19 4.46
C ASN A 201 -23.39 -4.61 5.72
N CYS A 202 -22.96 -5.72 6.33
CA CYS A 202 -23.62 -6.29 7.50
C CYS A 202 -23.51 -5.42 8.75
N ALA A 203 -22.47 -4.58 8.84
CA ALA A 203 -22.29 -3.64 9.94
C ALA A 203 -23.18 -2.40 9.86
N ALA A 204 -23.82 -2.14 8.71
CA ALA A 204 -24.63 -0.94 8.50
C ALA A 204 -26.05 -1.05 9.09
N PHE A 205 -26.48 -2.25 9.49
CA PHE A 205 -27.83 -2.51 9.95
C PHE A 205 -27.85 -2.96 11.42
N PRO A 206 -28.86 -2.55 12.21
CA PRO A 206 -29.19 -3.23 13.47
C PRO A 206 -29.47 -4.72 13.23
N GLU A 207 -29.15 -5.55 14.21
CA GLU A 207 -29.27 -7.02 14.11
C GLU A 207 -30.63 -7.51 13.59
N THR A 208 -31.72 -6.95 14.09
CA THR A 208 -33.08 -7.30 13.68
C THR A 208 -33.42 -6.91 12.26
N LEU A 209 -32.84 -5.83 11.75
CA LEU A 209 -33.07 -5.36 10.39
C LEU A 209 -32.19 -6.08 9.37
N LEU A 210 -30.96 -6.49 9.75
CA LEU A 210 -30.07 -7.21 8.86
C LEU A 210 -30.70 -8.53 8.38
N GLU A 211 -31.35 -9.26 9.26
CA GLU A 211 -32.02 -10.51 8.92
C GLU A 211 -33.15 -10.27 7.91
N ALA A 212 -33.99 -9.24 8.14
CA ALA A 212 -35.05 -8.86 7.24
C ALA A 212 -34.53 -8.36 5.86
N GLU A 213 -33.42 -7.64 5.82
CA GLU A 213 -32.78 -7.21 4.58
C GLU A 213 -32.20 -8.40 3.80
N LEU A 214 -31.53 -9.35 4.45
CA LEU A 214 -30.91 -10.50 3.79
C LEU A 214 -31.95 -11.47 3.24
N PHE A 215 -32.90 -11.90 4.06
CA PHE A 215 -33.81 -12.99 3.75
C PHE A 215 -35.21 -12.53 3.27
N GLY A 216 -35.56 -11.25 3.54
CA GLY A 216 -36.87 -10.72 3.29
C GLY A 216 -37.84 -10.95 4.46
N HIS A 217 -39.02 -10.36 4.36
CA HIS A 217 -40.04 -10.49 5.40
C HIS A 217 -41.45 -10.35 4.83
N GLU A 218 -42.39 -11.02 5.48
CA GLU A 218 -43.82 -10.85 5.27
C GLU A 218 -44.35 -9.67 6.07
N ARG A 219 -45.53 -9.19 5.71
CA ARG A 219 -46.26 -8.17 6.48
C ARG A 219 -46.53 -8.67 7.90
N GLY A 220 -46.15 -7.86 8.89
CA GLY A 220 -46.35 -8.20 10.31
C GLY A 220 -45.28 -9.08 10.94
N ALA A 221 -44.20 -9.41 10.23
CA ALA A 221 -43.11 -10.25 10.76
C ALA A 221 -42.40 -9.63 11.98
N PHE A 222 -42.35 -8.30 12.05
CA PHE A 222 -41.82 -7.55 13.21
C PHE A 222 -42.49 -6.17 13.33
N THR A 223 -42.23 -5.46 14.43
CA THR A 223 -42.77 -4.11 14.67
C THR A 223 -42.21 -3.15 13.60
N GLY A 224 -43.08 -2.69 12.67
CA GLY A 224 -42.67 -1.86 11.52
C GLY A 224 -42.75 -2.56 10.16
N ALA A 225 -42.99 -3.86 10.09
CA ALA A 225 -43.18 -4.59 8.82
C ALA A 225 -44.55 -4.33 8.21
N VAL A 226 -44.74 -3.14 7.64
CA VAL A 226 -46.03 -2.69 7.04
C VAL A 226 -46.36 -3.40 5.75
N LYS A 227 -45.35 -3.75 4.97
CA LYS A 227 -45.46 -4.41 3.65
C LYS A 227 -44.50 -5.59 3.57
N ARG A 228 -44.84 -6.59 2.73
CA ARG A 228 -43.88 -7.63 2.31
C ARG A 228 -42.72 -7.00 1.56
N ARG A 229 -41.50 -7.49 1.80
CA ARG A 229 -40.28 -7.09 1.06
C ARG A 229 -39.41 -8.30 0.77
N ASP A 230 -39.01 -8.43 -0.50
CA ASP A 230 -38.05 -9.44 -0.93
C ASP A 230 -36.66 -9.14 -0.36
N GLY A 231 -35.92 -10.20 0.04
CA GLY A 231 -34.58 -10.09 0.59
C GLY A 231 -33.49 -9.95 -0.48
N ARG A 232 -32.29 -9.64 -0.03
CA ARG A 232 -31.10 -9.48 -0.90
C ARG A 232 -30.70 -10.77 -1.60
N PHE A 233 -30.91 -11.93 -0.98
CA PHE A 233 -30.68 -13.23 -1.62
C PHE A 233 -31.56 -13.40 -2.86
N LYS A 234 -32.83 -13.08 -2.76
CA LYS A 234 -33.75 -13.16 -3.92
C LYS A 234 -33.41 -12.13 -4.98
N ALA A 235 -32.99 -10.92 -4.58
CA ALA A 235 -32.55 -9.88 -5.52
C ALA A 235 -31.24 -10.25 -6.26
N ALA A 236 -30.41 -11.12 -5.67
CA ALA A 236 -29.16 -11.60 -6.22
C ALA A 236 -29.31 -12.91 -7.02
N ASP A 237 -30.53 -13.42 -7.18
CA ASP A 237 -30.76 -14.72 -7.82
C ASP A 237 -30.18 -14.78 -9.25
N GLY A 238 -29.49 -15.86 -9.57
CA GLY A 238 -28.69 -16.06 -10.77
C GLY A 238 -27.38 -15.26 -10.80
N GLY A 239 -27.11 -14.40 -9.81
CA GLY A 239 -25.96 -13.48 -9.76
C GLY A 239 -24.99 -13.73 -8.61
N THR A 240 -24.50 -12.63 -8.00
CA THR A 240 -23.52 -12.65 -6.93
C THR A 240 -23.96 -11.75 -5.78
N LEU A 241 -23.84 -12.24 -4.53
CA LEU A 241 -24.08 -11.47 -3.32
C LEU A 241 -22.74 -11.28 -2.58
N LEU A 242 -22.39 -10.01 -2.35
CA LEU A 242 -21.29 -9.64 -1.45
C LEU A 242 -21.84 -9.38 -0.05
N LEU A 243 -21.33 -10.13 0.93
CA LEU A 243 -21.55 -9.90 2.35
C LEU A 243 -20.31 -9.19 2.92
N ASP A 244 -20.33 -7.87 2.95
CA ASP A 244 -19.24 -7.09 3.54
C ASP A 244 -19.39 -7.03 5.05
N GLU A 245 -18.25 -7.13 5.77
CA GLU A 245 -18.16 -7.26 7.22
C GLU A 245 -19.00 -8.44 7.77
N VAL A 246 -18.83 -9.61 7.17
CA VAL A 246 -19.58 -10.83 7.51
C VAL A 246 -19.41 -11.26 8.98
N ALA A 247 -18.34 -10.84 9.65
CA ALA A 247 -18.10 -11.06 11.08
C ALA A 247 -19.14 -10.39 11.99
N GLU A 248 -19.89 -9.41 11.47
CA GLU A 248 -20.93 -8.67 12.23
C GLU A 248 -22.33 -9.30 12.08
N VAL A 249 -22.48 -10.37 11.31
CA VAL A 249 -23.75 -11.09 11.16
C VAL A 249 -24.11 -11.74 12.51
N PRO A 250 -25.32 -11.49 13.07
CA PRO A 250 -25.72 -12.07 14.36
C PRO A 250 -25.98 -13.58 14.24
N LEU A 251 -25.79 -14.31 15.34
CA LEU A 251 -25.89 -15.78 15.38
C LEU A 251 -27.20 -16.36 14.79
N PRO A 252 -28.39 -15.77 15.01
CA PRO A 252 -29.62 -16.25 14.35
C PRO A 252 -29.54 -16.17 12.83
N ALA A 253 -29.04 -15.05 12.30
CA ALA A 253 -28.87 -14.86 10.85
C ALA A 253 -27.78 -15.76 10.28
N GLN A 254 -26.71 -16.08 11.04
CA GLN A 254 -25.70 -17.06 10.64
C GLN A 254 -26.28 -18.45 10.38
N ALA A 255 -27.23 -18.91 11.20
CA ALA A 255 -27.90 -20.18 11.03
C ALA A 255 -28.72 -20.24 9.71
N LYS A 256 -29.43 -19.15 9.38
CA LYS A 256 -30.16 -19.06 8.11
C LYS A 256 -29.23 -18.93 6.92
N LEU A 257 -28.15 -18.16 7.06
CA LEU A 257 -27.11 -18.06 6.03
C LEU A 257 -26.49 -19.41 5.70
N LEU A 258 -26.22 -20.25 6.71
CA LEU A 258 -25.72 -21.60 6.53
C LEU A 258 -26.68 -22.47 5.69
N ARG A 259 -27.99 -22.39 5.95
CA ARG A 259 -29.01 -23.10 5.15
C ARG A 259 -28.97 -22.65 3.68
N VAL A 260 -28.90 -21.34 3.43
CA VAL A 260 -28.79 -20.83 2.06
C VAL A 260 -27.55 -21.38 1.34
N LEU A 261 -26.41 -21.43 2.03
CA LEU A 261 -25.15 -21.95 1.46
C LEU A 261 -25.16 -23.46 1.25
N GLN A 262 -25.98 -24.22 1.98
CA GLN A 262 -26.08 -25.68 1.89
C GLN A 262 -27.16 -26.15 0.93
N GLU A 263 -28.35 -25.53 1.00
CA GLU A 263 -29.56 -25.98 0.34
C GLU A 263 -29.98 -25.10 -0.85
N GLY A 264 -29.38 -23.89 -0.97
CA GLY A 264 -29.81 -22.91 -1.98
C GLY A 264 -31.25 -22.41 -1.75
N THR A 265 -31.68 -22.37 -0.47
CA THR A 265 -33.06 -22.01 -0.14
C THR A 265 -33.09 -20.84 0.85
N VAL A 266 -34.06 -19.94 0.67
CA VAL A 266 -34.31 -18.77 1.50
C VAL A 266 -35.71 -18.87 2.07
N GLU A 267 -35.81 -18.62 3.39
CA GLU A 267 -37.06 -18.55 4.14
C GLU A 267 -37.23 -17.10 4.69
N PRO A 268 -38.18 -16.31 4.17
CA PRO A 268 -38.43 -14.96 4.67
C PRO A 268 -38.95 -14.96 6.10
N LEU A 269 -38.73 -13.86 6.85
CA LEU A 269 -39.26 -13.72 8.21
C LEU A 269 -40.78 -13.67 8.20
N GLY A 270 -41.37 -14.40 9.13
CA GLY A 270 -42.84 -14.42 9.34
C GLY A 270 -43.59 -15.35 8.38
N THR A 271 -42.90 -16.22 7.63
CA THR A 271 -43.50 -17.27 6.81
C THR A 271 -42.62 -18.49 6.78
N ASN A 272 -43.20 -19.65 6.46
CA ASN A 272 -42.48 -20.90 6.20
C ASN A 272 -42.35 -21.19 4.68
N GLU A 273 -42.64 -20.18 3.83
CA GLU A 273 -42.45 -20.34 2.38
C GLU A 273 -40.97 -20.39 2.02
N ILE A 274 -40.57 -21.49 1.41
CA ILE A 274 -39.18 -21.71 0.99
C ILE A 274 -39.05 -21.31 -0.48
N THR A 275 -38.15 -20.37 -0.79
CA THR A 275 -37.79 -19.98 -2.13
C THR A 275 -36.40 -20.50 -2.49
N ARG A 276 -36.24 -21.16 -3.63
CA ARG A 276 -34.90 -21.54 -4.15
C ARG A 276 -34.23 -20.36 -4.79
N VAL A 277 -32.91 -20.23 -4.57
CA VAL A 277 -32.06 -19.19 -5.14
C VAL A 277 -30.72 -19.82 -5.57
N ASP A 278 -30.17 -19.33 -6.69
CA ASP A 278 -28.84 -19.67 -7.17
C ASP A 278 -27.95 -18.43 -7.08
N VAL A 279 -27.21 -18.30 -5.98
CA VAL A 279 -26.42 -17.10 -5.70
C VAL A 279 -24.98 -17.47 -5.38
N ARG A 280 -24.02 -16.91 -6.13
CA ARG A 280 -22.60 -16.98 -5.76
C ARG A 280 -22.33 -16.06 -4.58
N ILE A 281 -21.73 -16.58 -3.50
CA ILE A 281 -21.45 -15.80 -2.29
C ILE A 281 -19.99 -15.37 -2.26
N ILE A 282 -19.79 -14.08 -2.05
CA ILE A 282 -18.49 -13.49 -1.70
C ILE A 282 -18.64 -12.83 -0.34
N SER A 283 -17.80 -13.20 0.61
CA SER A 283 -17.79 -12.63 1.97
C SER A 283 -16.53 -11.82 2.19
N ALA A 284 -16.63 -10.69 2.86
CA ALA A 284 -15.49 -9.85 3.20
C ALA A 284 -15.49 -9.49 4.68
N THR A 285 -14.32 -9.40 5.31
CA THR A 285 -14.17 -8.94 6.68
C THR A 285 -12.75 -8.44 6.96
N HIS A 286 -12.62 -7.53 7.91
CA HIS A 286 -11.33 -7.13 8.49
C HIS A 286 -11.02 -7.87 9.79
N ARG A 287 -11.99 -8.60 10.36
CA ARG A 287 -11.83 -9.30 11.64
C ARG A 287 -11.34 -10.72 11.45
N ASN A 288 -10.62 -11.21 12.46
CA ASN A 288 -10.21 -12.61 12.53
C ASN A 288 -11.40 -13.51 12.91
N LEU A 289 -11.97 -14.23 11.94
CA LEU A 289 -13.13 -15.10 12.18
C LEU A 289 -12.82 -16.24 13.14
N ARG A 290 -11.58 -16.77 13.17
CA ARG A 290 -11.19 -17.83 14.12
C ARG A 290 -11.23 -17.34 15.57
N GLU A 291 -10.88 -16.09 15.83
CA GLU A 291 -11.03 -15.47 17.15
C GLU A 291 -12.52 -15.30 17.50
N ARG A 292 -13.33 -14.84 16.55
CA ARG A 292 -14.78 -14.72 16.75
C ARG A 292 -15.45 -16.07 17.02
N ILE A 293 -14.95 -17.17 16.45
CA ILE A 293 -15.43 -18.54 16.78
C ILE A 293 -15.09 -18.88 18.24
N ARG A 294 -13.86 -18.63 18.69
CA ARG A 294 -13.45 -18.86 20.09
C ARG A 294 -14.27 -18.04 21.10
N GLU A 295 -14.65 -16.83 20.71
CA GLU A 295 -15.53 -15.97 21.51
C GLU A 295 -17.03 -16.37 21.48
N GLY A 296 -17.39 -17.39 20.71
CA GLY A 296 -18.78 -17.81 20.53
C GLY A 296 -19.65 -16.85 19.73
N LYS A 297 -19.03 -15.89 18.98
CA LYS A 297 -19.73 -14.86 18.19
C LYS A 297 -19.87 -15.23 16.72
N PHE A 298 -19.21 -16.28 16.28
CA PHE A 298 -19.30 -16.81 14.92
C PHE A 298 -19.33 -18.32 14.92
N ARG A 299 -20.17 -18.90 14.08
CA ARG A 299 -20.33 -20.37 14.02
C ARG A 299 -19.20 -20.98 13.18
N GLU A 300 -18.63 -22.06 13.66
CA GLU A 300 -17.55 -22.78 13.01
C GLU A 300 -18.02 -23.45 11.69
N ASP A 301 -19.24 -24.02 11.69
CA ASP A 301 -19.83 -24.64 10.50
C ASP A 301 -20.04 -23.64 9.35
N LEU A 302 -20.46 -22.43 9.64
CA LEU A 302 -20.58 -21.35 8.69
C LEU A 302 -19.20 -20.90 8.14
N TYR A 303 -18.19 -20.81 9.01
CA TYR A 303 -16.84 -20.45 8.61
C TYR A 303 -16.31 -21.38 7.52
N TYR A 304 -16.38 -22.71 7.71
CA TYR A 304 -15.90 -23.67 6.71
C TYR A 304 -16.70 -23.63 5.41
N ARG A 305 -17.96 -23.22 5.45
CA ARG A 305 -18.78 -23.10 4.24
C ARG A 305 -18.51 -21.81 3.46
N LEU A 306 -18.13 -20.72 4.14
CA LEU A 306 -17.73 -19.45 3.52
C LEU A 306 -16.27 -19.46 3.03
N ASN A 307 -15.38 -20.13 3.76
CA ASN A 307 -13.95 -20.16 3.48
C ASN A 307 -13.54 -21.38 2.63
N VAL A 308 -14.17 -21.53 1.46
CA VAL A 308 -13.76 -22.53 0.46
C VAL A 308 -12.58 -22.02 -0.35
N LEU A 309 -12.64 -20.77 -0.78
CA LEU A 309 -11.54 -20.07 -1.44
C LEU A 309 -11.25 -18.81 -0.64
N ASP A 310 -9.98 -18.57 -0.32
CA ASP A 310 -9.54 -17.43 0.45
C ASP A 310 -8.77 -16.41 -0.40
N ILE A 311 -8.96 -15.14 -0.13
CA ILE A 311 -8.18 -14.04 -0.68
C ILE A 311 -7.80 -13.11 0.46
N GLU A 312 -6.51 -12.95 0.70
CA GLU A 312 -5.99 -11.98 1.66
C GLU A 312 -5.41 -10.77 0.92
N ILE A 313 -5.89 -9.57 1.28
CA ILE A 313 -5.41 -8.33 0.67
C ILE A 313 -4.34 -7.73 1.57
N PRO A 314 -3.11 -7.56 1.08
CA PRO A 314 -2.03 -6.98 1.87
C PRO A 314 -2.33 -5.51 2.23
N PRO A 315 -2.01 -5.08 3.46
CA PRO A 315 -2.12 -3.68 3.85
C PRO A 315 -1.15 -2.80 3.04
N LEU A 316 -1.45 -1.50 2.94
CA LEU A 316 -0.68 -0.59 2.08
C LEU A 316 0.79 -0.48 2.49
N ARG A 317 1.10 -0.58 3.79
CA ARG A 317 2.48 -0.60 4.32
C ARG A 317 3.34 -1.76 3.81
N GLU A 318 2.74 -2.86 3.37
CA GLU A 318 3.43 -4.04 2.80
C GLU A 318 3.57 -3.98 1.28
N ARG A 319 2.95 -2.97 0.64
CA ARG A 319 3.00 -2.73 -0.81
C ARG A 319 3.35 -1.28 -1.13
N ARG A 320 4.32 -0.70 -0.42
CA ARG A 320 4.75 0.70 -0.60
C ARG A 320 5.18 1.03 -2.04
N GLY A 321 5.67 0.06 -2.79
CA GLY A 321 5.97 0.21 -4.23
C GLY A 321 4.76 0.57 -5.10
N ASP A 322 3.53 0.42 -4.59
CA ASP A 322 2.31 0.81 -5.31
C ASP A 322 1.89 2.27 -5.02
N LEU A 323 2.48 2.93 -4.02
CA LEU A 323 2.14 4.32 -3.67
C LEU A 323 2.24 5.30 -4.85
N PRO A 324 3.29 5.27 -5.70
CA PRO A 324 3.36 6.17 -6.85
C PRO A 324 2.22 5.96 -7.85
N LEU A 325 1.82 4.71 -8.09
CA LEU A 325 0.71 4.38 -9.00
C LEU A 325 -0.64 4.83 -8.43
N LEU A 326 -0.85 4.61 -7.13
CA LEU A 326 -2.04 5.07 -6.42
C LEU A 326 -2.11 6.58 -6.38
N LEU A 327 -0.97 7.27 -6.14
CA LEU A 327 -0.87 8.72 -6.18
C LEU A 327 -1.32 9.27 -7.54
N GLN A 328 -0.72 8.78 -8.62
CA GLN A 328 -1.06 9.20 -9.97
C GLN A 328 -2.55 8.98 -10.28
N TYR A 329 -3.09 7.83 -9.89
CA TYR A 329 -4.50 7.53 -10.07
C TYR A 329 -5.40 8.51 -9.32
N PHE A 330 -5.12 8.80 -8.03
CA PHE A 330 -5.94 9.69 -7.22
C PHE A 330 -5.78 11.15 -7.62
N LEU A 331 -4.59 11.61 -7.99
CA LEU A 331 -4.39 12.93 -8.58
C LEU A 331 -5.28 13.12 -9.82
N ASN A 332 -5.23 12.18 -10.76
CA ASN A 332 -6.07 12.23 -11.96
C ASN A 332 -7.57 12.17 -11.63
N LYS A 333 -7.96 11.36 -10.65
CA LYS A 333 -9.36 11.19 -10.24
C LYS A 333 -9.95 12.42 -9.57
N PHE A 334 -9.18 13.13 -8.73
CA PHE A 334 -9.67 14.26 -7.94
C PHE A 334 -9.40 15.61 -8.62
N THR A 335 -8.59 15.64 -9.69
CA THR A 335 -8.42 16.86 -10.49
C THR A 335 -9.70 17.16 -11.27
N PRO A 336 -10.26 18.37 -11.17
CA PRO A 336 -11.43 18.75 -11.92
C PRO A 336 -11.22 18.66 -13.44
N PRO A 337 -12.24 18.32 -14.23
CA PRO A 337 -12.16 18.28 -15.69
C PRO A 337 -11.66 19.62 -16.26
N GLY A 338 -10.68 19.57 -17.16
CA GLY A 338 -10.10 20.76 -17.79
C GLY A 338 -8.99 21.47 -17.01
N LYS A 339 -8.62 20.96 -15.83
CA LYS A 339 -7.42 21.42 -15.09
C LYS A 339 -6.26 20.42 -15.25
N THR A 340 -5.02 20.93 -15.19
CA THR A 340 -3.82 20.09 -15.12
C THR A 340 -3.78 19.38 -13.75
N ALA A 341 -3.42 18.11 -13.71
CA ALA A 341 -3.22 17.39 -12.45
C ALA A 341 -2.11 18.07 -11.62
N SER A 342 -2.36 18.26 -10.33
CA SER A 342 -1.37 18.81 -9.41
C SER A 342 -0.13 17.93 -9.36
N THR A 343 1.04 18.54 -9.22
CA THR A 343 2.30 17.84 -8.92
C THR A 343 2.49 17.75 -7.41
N VAL A 344 3.31 16.82 -6.95
CA VAL A 344 3.61 16.66 -5.52
C VAL A 344 5.07 17.00 -5.28
N SER A 345 5.34 17.88 -4.33
CA SER A 345 6.70 18.27 -3.98
C SER A 345 7.50 17.09 -3.42
N PRO A 346 8.84 17.08 -3.56
CA PRO A 346 9.69 16.05 -2.97
C PRO A 346 9.52 15.93 -1.45
N ARG A 347 9.22 17.04 -0.76
CA ARG A 347 8.97 17.06 0.69
C ARG A 347 7.66 16.36 1.05
N ALA A 348 6.58 16.69 0.37
CA ALA A 348 5.29 16.04 0.56
C ALA A 348 5.35 14.55 0.22
N TRP A 349 6.07 14.17 -0.85
CA TRP A 349 6.28 12.78 -1.20
C TRP A 349 7.06 12.02 -0.13
N ALA A 350 8.12 12.60 0.44
CA ALA A 350 8.88 11.99 1.53
C ALA A 350 8.00 11.65 2.74
N VAL A 351 7.09 12.57 3.11
CA VAL A 351 6.12 12.36 4.20
C VAL A 351 5.16 11.23 3.87
N LEU A 352 4.53 11.27 2.69
CA LEU A 352 3.57 10.26 2.24
C LEU A 352 4.21 8.87 2.15
N SER A 353 5.45 8.76 1.67
CA SER A 353 6.13 7.47 1.50
C SER A 353 6.56 6.82 2.82
N GLN A 354 6.77 7.61 3.88
CA GLN A 354 7.15 7.11 5.21
C GLN A 354 5.95 6.74 6.08
N TYR A 355 4.80 7.35 5.85
CA TYR A 355 3.61 7.13 6.66
C TYR A 355 3.03 5.70 6.47
N ALA A 356 2.54 5.12 7.54
CA ALA A 356 2.10 3.71 7.56
C ALA A 356 0.69 3.48 6.99
N PHE A 357 -0.13 4.53 6.85
CA PHE A 357 -1.52 4.49 6.40
C PHE A 357 -2.36 3.41 7.11
N PRO A 358 -2.67 3.56 8.41
CA PRO A 358 -3.51 2.61 9.14
C PRO A 358 -4.90 2.43 8.50
N GLY A 359 -5.45 3.46 7.85
CA GLY A 359 -6.67 3.40 7.04
C GLY A 359 -6.43 2.95 5.58
N ASN A 360 -5.22 2.47 5.26
CA ASN A 360 -4.84 1.90 3.97
C ASN A 360 -5.16 2.82 2.77
N VAL A 361 -5.65 2.25 1.67
CA VAL A 361 -5.95 3.00 0.44
C VAL A 361 -7.05 4.05 0.64
N ARG A 362 -7.99 3.81 1.57
CA ARG A 362 -9.06 4.79 1.87
C ARG A 362 -8.47 6.05 2.50
N GLU A 363 -7.60 5.91 3.47
CA GLU A 363 -6.91 7.04 4.11
C GLU A 363 -5.99 7.76 3.12
N PHE A 364 -5.21 7.01 2.34
CA PHE A 364 -4.36 7.58 1.29
C PHE A 364 -5.17 8.39 0.27
N ALA A 365 -6.31 7.85 -0.20
CA ALA A 365 -7.19 8.55 -1.12
C ALA A 365 -7.73 9.87 -0.52
N HIS A 366 -8.20 9.84 0.74
CA HIS A 366 -8.66 11.06 1.44
C HIS A 366 -7.54 12.09 1.61
N ALA A 367 -6.31 11.64 1.90
CA ALA A 367 -5.17 12.54 2.02
C ALA A 367 -4.85 13.27 0.71
N ILE A 368 -4.89 12.54 -0.42
CA ILE A 368 -4.66 13.13 -1.73
C ILE A 368 -5.83 14.04 -2.15
N GLU A 369 -7.08 13.64 -1.90
CA GLU A 369 -8.25 14.47 -2.15
C GLU A 369 -8.18 15.81 -1.41
N HIS A 370 -7.88 15.76 -0.11
CA HIS A 370 -7.67 16.94 0.74
C HIS A 370 -6.56 17.84 0.18
N ALA A 371 -5.42 17.26 -0.18
CA ALA A 371 -4.28 18.00 -0.69
C ALA A 371 -4.57 18.65 -2.05
N VAL A 372 -5.26 17.98 -2.98
CA VAL A 372 -5.66 18.52 -4.28
C VAL A 372 -6.61 19.72 -4.12
N VAL A 373 -7.55 19.64 -3.17
CA VAL A 373 -8.50 20.74 -2.89
C VAL A 373 -7.76 21.95 -2.35
N LEU A 374 -6.84 21.78 -1.38
CA LEU A 374 -6.10 22.90 -0.78
C LEU A 374 -5.05 23.51 -1.71
N ALA A 375 -4.39 22.70 -2.53
CA ALA A 375 -3.40 23.18 -3.50
C ALA A 375 -4.05 23.95 -4.67
N GLY A 376 -5.37 23.87 -4.87
CA GLY A 376 -6.11 24.65 -5.85
C GLY A 376 -5.68 24.46 -7.32
N GLY A 377 -4.94 23.39 -7.65
CA GLY A 377 -4.36 23.11 -8.97
C GLY A 377 -2.87 23.46 -9.08
N GLY A 378 -2.25 23.90 -7.97
CA GLY A 378 -0.79 24.09 -7.83
C GLY A 378 -0.06 22.83 -7.39
N GLU A 379 1.20 22.99 -7.01
CA GLU A 379 2.02 21.92 -6.42
C GLU A 379 1.54 21.61 -4.99
N ILE A 380 1.36 20.33 -4.70
CA ILE A 380 1.02 19.82 -3.38
C ILE A 380 2.28 19.78 -2.52
N ASP A 381 2.34 20.58 -1.45
CA ASP A 381 3.40 20.53 -0.44
C ASP A 381 2.87 20.01 0.91
N VAL A 382 3.76 19.88 1.89
CA VAL A 382 3.48 19.30 3.23
C VAL A 382 2.33 20.01 3.93
N GLU A 383 2.21 21.32 3.78
CA GLU A 383 1.13 22.14 4.37
C GLU A 383 -0.29 21.78 3.84
N HIS A 384 -0.37 21.17 2.65
CA HIS A 384 -1.61 20.72 2.06
C HIS A 384 -2.03 19.32 2.55
N LEU A 385 -1.13 18.59 3.24
CA LEU A 385 -1.43 17.26 3.77
C LEU A 385 -2.19 17.33 5.10
N PRO A 386 -3.04 16.34 5.41
CA PRO A 386 -3.71 16.27 6.70
C PRO A 386 -2.74 16.23 7.88
N ALA A 387 -3.07 16.96 8.97
CA ALA A 387 -2.23 17.04 10.17
C ALA A 387 -1.86 15.67 10.79
N GLY A 388 -2.74 14.67 10.67
CA GLY A 388 -2.45 13.30 11.13
C GLY A 388 -1.30 12.63 10.39
N ILE A 389 -1.00 13.05 9.15
CA ILE A 389 0.11 12.52 8.34
C ILE A 389 1.38 13.34 8.56
N THR A 390 1.26 14.65 8.74
CA THR A 390 2.40 15.56 8.94
C THR A 390 2.98 15.50 10.35
N GLY A 391 2.16 15.23 11.37
CA GLY A 391 2.59 15.15 12.78
C GLY A 391 3.59 14.03 13.09
N THR A 392 3.86 13.12 12.17
CA THR A 392 4.95 12.12 12.30
C THR A 392 6.35 12.70 12.07
N LEU A 393 6.48 13.95 11.58
CA LEU A 393 7.77 14.63 11.39
C LEU A 393 8.30 15.30 12.67
N ASP A 394 7.43 15.62 13.62
CA ASP A 394 7.80 16.12 14.93
C ASP A 394 7.94 14.94 15.90
N GLY A 395 9.02 14.21 15.79
CA GLY A 395 9.63 13.20 16.68
C GLY A 395 8.90 12.68 17.93
N THR A 396 7.56 12.61 17.96
CA THR A 396 6.79 11.99 19.04
C THR A 396 5.93 10.87 18.46
N THR A 397 6.53 9.67 18.49
CA THR A 397 5.85 8.40 18.22
C THR A 397 4.75 8.14 19.25
N SER A 398 3.53 8.60 18.95
CA SER A 398 2.34 8.08 19.58
C SER A 398 1.86 6.89 18.75
N SER A 399 2.42 5.71 18.97
CA SER A 399 1.87 4.44 18.46
C SER A 399 0.52 4.18 19.15
N PRO A 400 -0.59 4.00 18.39
CA PRO A 400 -1.86 3.59 18.97
C PRO A 400 -1.90 2.07 19.24
N GLY A 401 -0.89 1.55 19.90
CA GLY A 401 -0.75 0.12 20.23
C GLY A 401 0.13 -0.15 21.44
N GLY A 402 0.65 0.88 22.09
CA GLY A 402 1.36 0.75 23.36
C GLY A 402 0.35 0.48 24.49
N ASN A 403 0.62 -0.54 25.33
CA ASN A 403 -0.08 -0.76 26.58
C ASN A 403 -0.36 0.58 27.28
N LEU A 404 -1.63 0.86 27.56
CA LEU A 404 -2.03 2.03 28.34
C LEU A 404 -1.22 2.07 29.63
N ARG A 405 -0.26 3.01 29.71
CA ARG A 405 0.46 3.29 30.93
C ARG A 405 -0.47 4.00 31.91
N SER A 406 -0.22 3.90 33.20
CA SER A 406 -1.01 4.65 34.17
C SER A 406 -1.01 6.14 33.83
N LEU A 407 -2.12 6.84 34.02
CA LEU A 407 -2.24 8.27 33.76
C LEU A 407 -1.13 9.07 34.44
N ALA A 408 -0.74 8.66 35.66
CA ALA A 408 0.36 9.27 36.42
C ALA A 408 1.72 9.13 35.70
N ALA A 409 1.99 7.99 35.06
CA ALA A 409 3.23 7.77 34.29
C ALA A 409 3.25 8.59 33.01
N ALA A 410 2.13 8.66 32.29
CA ALA A 410 2.01 9.46 31.07
C ALA A 410 2.12 10.97 31.35
N MET A 411 1.46 11.46 32.43
CA MET A 411 1.59 12.86 32.85
C MET A 411 3.00 13.22 33.29
N LYS A 412 3.71 12.31 33.98
CA LYS A 412 5.08 12.53 34.40
C LYS A 412 6.04 12.66 33.19
N GLU A 413 5.85 11.83 32.18
CA GLU A 413 6.65 11.85 30.95
C GLU A 413 6.38 13.15 30.15
N PHE A 414 5.11 13.54 29.98
CA PHE A 414 4.73 14.80 29.36
C PHE A 414 5.27 16.02 30.12
N GLU A 415 5.18 16.03 31.44
CA GLU A 415 5.70 17.12 32.29
C GLU A 415 7.21 17.25 32.16
N HIS A 416 7.93 16.12 32.13
CA HIS A 416 9.38 16.09 31.90
C HIS A 416 9.78 16.72 30.57
N GLU A 417 9.14 16.32 29.49
CA GLU A 417 9.42 16.83 28.14
C GLU A 417 9.09 18.33 28.02
N TYR A 418 7.97 18.75 28.60
CA TYR A 418 7.55 20.16 28.57
C TYR A 418 8.47 21.07 29.37
N LEU A 419 9.01 20.61 30.48
CA LEU A 419 10.03 21.31 31.27
C LEU A 419 11.33 21.48 30.49
N LEU A 420 11.80 20.44 29.79
CA LEU A 420 13.00 20.51 28.94
C LEU A 420 12.83 21.50 27.79
N ARG A 421 11.67 21.52 27.12
CA ARG A 421 11.36 22.48 26.06
C ARG A 421 11.37 23.93 26.58
N ALA A 422 10.76 24.18 27.73
CA ALA A 422 10.77 25.51 28.33
C ALA A 422 12.17 26.00 28.72
N LEU A 423 13.03 25.10 29.24
CA LEU A 423 14.42 25.41 29.52
C LEU A 423 15.24 25.71 28.26
N ALA A 424 15.05 24.91 27.19
CA ALA A 424 15.69 25.14 25.90
C ALA A 424 15.29 26.49 25.30
N GLN A 425 13.99 26.83 25.33
CA GLN A 425 13.46 28.10 24.81
C GLN A 425 13.92 29.32 25.63
N SER A 426 14.25 29.13 26.91
CA SER A 426 14.77 30.18 27.80
C SER A 426 16.31 30.23 27.83
N ASN A 427 17.01 29.46 26.98
CA ASN A 427 18.46 29.29 26.99
C ASN A 427 19.02 28.95 28.40
N GLY A 428 18.36 28.03 29.12
CA GLY A 428 18.72 27.58 30.45
C GLY A 428 18.39 28.56 31.60
N LYS A 429 17.86 29.74 31.32
CA LYS A 429 17.52 30.75 32.33
C LYS A 429 16.25 30.36 33.10
N LYS A 430 16.41 29.80 34.30
CA LYS A 430 15.32 29.28 35.15
C LYS A 430 14.21 30.31 35.47
N MET A 431 14.59 31.60 35.63
CA MET A 431 13.59 32.67 35.84
C MET A 431 12.67 32.86 34.65
N LYS A 432 13.24 32.91 33.44
CA LYS A 432 12.47 33.07 32.18
C LYS A 432 11.66 31.85 31.85
N ALA A 433 12.17 30.64 32.16
CA ALA A 433 11.41 29.38 32.02
C ALA A 433 10.18 29.35 32.95
N ALA A 434 10.29 29.79 34.19
CA ALA A 434 9.18 29.87 35.13
C ALA A 434 8.09 30.84 34.64
N GLU A 435 8.48 31.97 34.06
CA GLU A 435 7.58 32.97 33.46
C GLU A 435 6.84 32.39 32.24
N ILE A 436 7.56 31.70 31.34
CA ILE A 436 6.97 31.03 30.16
C ILE A 436 5.96 29.97 30.57
N LEU A 437 6.27 29.23 31.63
CA LEU A 437 5.39 28.15 32.13
C LEU A 437 4.24 28.66 33.04
N GLY A 438 4.20 29.94 33.37
CA GLY A 438 3.17 30.54 34.24
C GLY A 438 3.20 30.01 35.67
N ILE A 439 4.37 29.55 36.18
CA ILE A 439 4.53 28.97 37.52
C ILE A 439 5.56 29.75 38.34
N SER A 440 5.48 29.64 39.67
CA SER A 440 6.46 30.27 40.55
C SER A 440 7.84 29.61 40.40
N ARG A 441 8.92 30.38 40.63
CA ARG A 441 10.30 29.90 40.60
C ARG A 441 10.52 28.70 41.55
N LYS A 442 9.91 28.70 42.72
CA LYS A 442 9.95 27.62 43.68
C LYS A 442 9.32 26.35 43.11
N ASN A 443 8.15 26.49 42.49
CA ASN A 443 7.43 25.37 41.91
C ASN A 443 8.18 24.76 40.71
N LEU A 444 8.81 25.61 39.85
CA LEU A 444 9.69 25.12 38.78
C LEU A 444 10.86 24.33 39.32
N TRP A 445 11.52 24.85 40.40
CA TRP A 445 12.67 24.17 41.01
C TRP A 445 12.29 22.79 41.60
N GLU A 446 11.14 22.70 42.29
CA GLU A 446 10.62 21.44 42.80
C GLU A 446 10.32 20.43 41.66
N LYS A 447 9.74 20.89 40.57
CA LYS A 447 9.43 20.05 39.39
C LYS A 447 10.74 19.59 38.69
N LEU A 448 11.70 20.45 38.48
CA LEU A 448 12.98 20.07 37.90
C LEU A 448 13.72 19.03 38.74
N ARG A 449 13.67 19.17 40.06
CA ARG A 449 14.23 18.18 41.00
C ARG A 449 13.48 16.85 40.94
N LEU A 450 12.15 16.87 40.88
CA LEU A 450 11.31 15.68 40.82
C LEU A 450 11.55 14.87 39.53
N HIS A 451 11.91 15.56 38.45
CA HIS A 451 12.21 14.97 37.16
C HIS A 451 13.71 14.74 36.90
N GLY A 452 14.58 14.99 37.83
CA GLY A 452 16.02 14.75 37.73
C GLY A 452 16.77 15.67 36.76
N ILE A 453 16.19 16.80 36.37
CA ILE A 453 16.73 17.74 35.37
C ILE A 453 17.70 18.76 36.02
N ALA A 454 17.82 18.77 37.34
CA ALA A 454 18.55 19.84 38.11
C ALA A 454 20.04 19.54 38.41
N ALA A 455 20.69 18.53 37.80
CA ALA A 455 21.99 18.05 38.24
C ALA A 455 23.22 18.56 37.46
N GLU A 456 23.10 19.47 36.45
CA GLU A 456 24.26 19.85 35.61
C GLU A 456 24.63 21.34 35.58
N SER A 457 24.20 22.20 36.51
CA SER A 457 24.59 23.60 36.46
C SER A 457 24.88 24.24 37.85
N GLU A 458 25.60 23.55 38.71
CA GLU A 458 26.22 24.16 39.93
C GLU A 458 27.75 24.06 39.90
N ALA A 459 28.36 24.34 38.75
CA ALA A 459 29.83 24.50 38.69
C ALA A 459 30.18 25.74 37.81
N GLU A 460 29.69 26.94 38.17
CA GLU A 460 30.24 28.23 37.77
C GLU A 460 29.35 29.36 38.36
N GLU A 461 29.54 29.69 39.63
CA GLU A 461 29.55 31.00 40.25
C GLU A 461 30.35 30.95 41.56
#